data_8e22eeeb6aed40e2b948ecf17588239a
#
_entry.id   8e22eeeb6aed40e2b948ecf17588239a
#
_cell.length_a   1.000
_cell.length_b   1.000
_cell.length_c   1.000
_cell.angle_alpha   90.00
_cell.angle_beta   90.00
_cell.angle_gamma   90.00
#
_symmetry.space_group_name_H-M   'P 1'
#
loop_
_entity.id
_entity.type
_entity.pdbx_description
1 polymer ?
#
loop_
_entity_poly.entity_id
_entity_poly.type
_entity_poly.pdbx_seq_one_letter_code
_entity_poly.pdbx_strand_id
1 'polypeptide(L)'
;MAEPVEGALAARSGNRCGAPFVPCEGAEFARDPASAPAADAVLAARPVYDEPFAPVVGRFAPSPTGRMHLGNIMASLLAWLSVRSRGGKLILRIEDLDDRARSGPWADLLMDDLRWLGLHWDEGPYYQTGRLDLYEAALTQLEDLGLLYPCFCTRAELHAASAPHASDGTPIYVGTCRGLTPEEVAERSKLRPPALRLRVPAVRTAPRSAANIRESLLSQAKLPDSADFLPRELTLAGYGTPPVRNDAGPIRFEDRTYGPQQEVLAQECGDFLVRRSDGVFAYQLAVVVDDAAMGVTEVVRGCDLLGSTARQLYLQDLLGYKHPEYAHVPLLVAPDGRRLSKRDRDLDMGELRARFDTPEALLGKLACAVGLRCDAAPCSAERLVDGFTWDWVREHPGDIVVAPGFLG
;
A
#
# COMPACT_ATOMS: atom_id res chain seq x y z
N MET A 1 23.85 10.08 53.06
CA MET A 1 22.51 9.48 53.05
C MET A 1 21.58 10.48 52.36
N ALA A 2 21.24 10.22 51.14
CA ALA A 2 20.15 10.81 50.40
C ALA A 2 19.92 9.89 49.19
N GLU A 3 18.77 9.24 49.17
CA GLU A 3 18.34 8.37 48.08
C GLU A 3 17.94 9.18 46.84
N PRO A 4 18.14 8.65 45.61
CA PRO A 4 17.60 9.26 44.42
C PRO A 4 16.19 8.74 44.13
N VAL A 5 15.28 9.67 43.80
CA VAL A 5 13.92 9.44 43.35
C VAL A 5 13.96 8.97 41.89
N GLU A 6 13.56 7.75 41.65
CA GLU A 6 13.29 7.21 40.29
C GLU A 6 11.99 7.80 39.74
N GLY A 7 12.09 8.57 38.69
CA GLY A 7 10.98 8.99 37.84
C GLY A 7 10.96 8.17 36.56
N ALA A 8 10.18 7.09 36.55
CA ALA A 8 10.02 6.24 35.36
C ALA A 8 9.15 6.92 34.29
N LEU A 9 9.75 7.40 33.20
CA LEU A 9 9.07 7.64 31.93
C LEU A 9 9.04 6.33 31.15
N ALA A 10 7.87 5.67 31.15
CA ALA A 10 7.62 4.50 30.34
C ALA A 10 7.48 4.91 28.87
N ALA A 11 8.53 4.70 28.10
CA ALA A 11 8.46 4.66 26.65
C ALA A 11 7.63 3.43 26.24
N ARG A 12 6.46 3.66 25.66
CA ARG A 12 5.67 2.62 25.01
C ARG A 12 6.26 2.33 23.64
N SER A 13 7.21 1.43 23.59
CA SER A 13 7.70 0.82 22.37
C SER A 13 6.78 -0.33 21.97
N GLY A 14 6.38 -0.32 20.67
CA GLY A 14 6.09 -1.47 19.81
C GLY A 14 5.27 -2.61 20.39
N ASN A 15 4.03 -2.73 19.93
CA ASN A 15 3.21 -3.93 20.04
C ASN A 15 3.93 -5.13 19.44
N ARG A 16 4.54 -5.97 20.28
CA ARG A 16 4.88 -7.36 19.95
C ARG A 16 3.76 -8.24 20.47
N CYS A 17 2.77 -8.53 19.64
CA CYS A 17 1.86 -9.63 19.89
C CYS A 17 2.30 -10.83 19.04
N GLY A 18 3.28 -11.57 19.53
CA GLY A 18 3.59 -12.91 19.07
C GLY A 18 2.82 -13.91 19.95
N ALA A 19 1.61 -14.26 19.60
CA ALA A 19 1.00 -15.49 20.08
C ALA A 19 1.40 -16.62 19.13
N PRO A 20 1.94 -17.76 19.61
CA PRO A 20 2.24 -18.89 18.74
C PRO A 20 0.93 -19.46 18.18
N PHE A 21 0.89 -19.69 16.87
CA PHE A 21 -0.18 -20.39 16.20
C PHE A 21 -0.25 -21.82 16.77
N VAL A 22 -1.35 -22.14 17.44
CA VAL A 22 -1.70 -23.49 17.86
C VAL A 22 -2.62 -24.05 16.77
N PRO A 23 -2.28 -25.18 16.12
CA PRO A 23 -3.19 -25.84 15.19
C PRO A 23 -4.50 -26.16 15.91
N CYS A 24 -5.65 -25.93 15.26
CA CYS A 24 -6.95 -26.32 15.76
C CYS A 24 -7.04 -27.86 15.85
N GLU A 25 -6.67 -28.46 16.97
CA GLU A 25 -7.15 -29.77 17.36
C GLU A 25 -8.44 -29.58 18.16
N GLY A 26 -9.55 -30.01 17.56
CA GLY A 26 -10.82 -30.40 18.17
C GLY A 26 -11.31 -29.60 19.39
N ALA A 27 -11.71 -28.34 19.23
CA ALA A 27 -12.46 -27.63 20.26
C ALA A 27 -13.95 -27.62 19.89
N GLU A 28 -14.74 -28.46 20.55
CA GLU A 28 -16.19 -28.33 20.60
C GLU A 28 -16.53 -27.01 21.28
N PHE A 29 -17.02 -26.03 20.50
CA PHE A 29 -17.61 -24.81 21.05
C PHE A 29 -19.04 -25.10 21.49
N ALA A 30 -19.22 -25.40 22.77
CA ALA A 30 -20.52 -25.32 23.43
C ALA A 30 -20.93 -23.83 23.48
N ARG A 31 -21.94 -23.47 22.71
CA ARG A 31 -22.62 -22.18 22.82
C ARG A 31 -23.52 -22.18 24.04
N ASP A 32 -23.21 -21.34 25.01
CA ASP A 32 -24.12 -20.97 26.09
C ASP A 32 -25.14 -19.93 25.57
N PRO A 33 -26.46 -20.22 25.55
CA PRO A 33 -27.44 -19.32 24.95
C PRO A 33 -27.92 -18.19 25.88
N ALA A 34 -27.24 -17.91 27.01
CA ALA A 34 -27.80 -17.04 28.06
C ALA A 34 -27.08 -15.69 28.26
N SER A 35 -26.32 -15.15 27.30
CA SER A 35 -25.76 -13.82 27.43
C SER A 35 -25.74 -13.01 26.13
N ALA A 36 -26.94 -12.71 25.60
CA ALA A 36 -27.09 -11.66 24.60
C ALA A 36 -27.49 -10.37 25.34
N PRO A 37 -26.70 -9.30 25.31
CA PRO A 37 -27.19 -7.99 25.70
C PRO A 37 -28.12 -7.46 24.62
N ALA A 38 -29.20 -6.80 25.07
CA ALA A 38 -30.28 -6.26 24.26
C ALA A 38 -29.75 -5.39 23.09
N ALA A 39 -30.10 -5.77 21.88
CA ALA A 39 -29.93 -5.00 20.67
C ALA A 39 -31.05 -3.95 20.58
N ASP A 40 -30.89 -2.83 21.31
CA ASP A 40 -31.66 -1.64 21.04
C ASP A 40 -30.84 -0.42 21.50
N ALA A 41 -30.56 0.45 20.53
CA ALA A 41 -29.91 1.75 20.60
C ALA A 41 -28.43 1.76 20.17
N VAL A 42 -28.18 1.88 18.89
CA VAL A 42 -27.39 2.87 18.15
C VAL A 42 -27.45 2.53 16.65
N LEU A 43 -28.59 2.68 16.04
CA LEU A 43 -28.72 2.93 14.61
C LEU A 43 -28.47 4.42 14.37
N ALA A 44 -27.23 4.87 14.55
CA ALA A 44 -26.79 6.13 14.00
C ALA A 44 -26.74 6.00 12.48
N ALA A 45 -27.49 6.84 11.79
CA ALA A 45 -27.74 6.85 10.37
C ALA A 45 -26.45 6.63 9.55
N ARG A 46 -26.32 5.45 8.92
CA ARG A 46 -25.47 5.29 7.76
C ARG A 46 -26.03 6.20 6.67
N PRO A 47 -25.23 7.05 6.03
CA PRO A 47 -25.70 7.74 4.85
C PRO A 47 -26.08 6.67 3.83
N VAL A 48 -27.34 6.62 3.46
CA VAL A 48 -27.87 5.80 2.36
C VAL A 48 -27.34 6.44 1.08
N TYR A 49 -26.25 5.90 0.55
CA TYR A 49 -25.83 6.21 -0.82
C TYR A 49 -26.68 5.34 -1.75
N ASP A 50 -27.78 5.92 -2.25
CA ASP A 50 -28.66 5.35 -3.32
C ASP A 50 -28.03 5.49 -4.73
N GLU A 51 -26.70 5.46 -4.84
CA GLU A 51 -26.01 5.27 -6.12
C GLU A 51 -25.81 3.75 -6.31
N PRO A 52 -26.12 3.17 -7.48
CA PRO A 52 -25.81 1.77 -7.74
C PRO A 52 -24.30 1.60 -7.51
N PHE A 53 -23.92 0.72 -6.59
CA PHE A 53 -22.53 0.45 -6.22
C PHE A 53 -21.71 0.32 -7.49
N ALA A 54 -20.78 1.24 -7.71
CA ALA A 54 -19.82 1.11 -8.79
C ALA A 54 -19.12 -0.25 -8.63
N PRO A 55 -18.97 -1.04 -9.71
CA PRO A 55 -18.39 -2.37 -9.60
C PRO A 55 -17.01 -2.28 -8.98
N VAL A 56 -16.72 -3.16 -8.02
CA VAL A 56 -15.41 -3.22 -7.40
C VAL A 56 -14.35 -3.57 -8.44
N VAL A 57 -13.30 -2.77 -8.51
CA VAL A 57 -12.14 -3.00 -9.35
C VAL A 57 -10.91 -3.14 -8.45
N GLY A 58 -10.43 -4.36 -8.32
CA GLY A 58 -9.17 -4.64 -7.64
C GLY A 58 -8.02 -4.85 -8.62
N ARG A 59 -6.82 -5.07 -8.08
CA ARG A 59 -5.66 -5.36 -8.91
C ARG A 59 -4.67 -6.32 -8.25
N PHE A 60 -4.04 -7.16 -9.08
CA PHE A 60 -2.73 -7.72 -8.80
C PHE A 60 -1.68 -6.75 -9.32
N ALA A 61 -0.73 -6.37 -8.49
CA ALA A 61 0.32 -5.42 -8.83
C ALA A 61 1.71 -5.92 -8.38
N PRO A 62 2.15 -7.08 -8.87
CA PRO A 62 3.41 -7.65 -8.46
C PRO A 62 4.59 -7.05 -9.22
N SER A 63 5.73 -6.88 -8.50
CA SER A 63 7.03 -6.57 -9.11
C SER A 63 7.74 -7.88 -9.43
N PRO A 64 8.01 -8.21 -10.71
CA PRO A 64 8.56 -9.49 -11.15
C PRO A 64 10.08 -9.53 -10.92
N THR A 65 10.53 -9.48 -9.67
CA THR A 65 11.95 -9.51 -9.27
C THR A 65 12.43 -10.89 -8.83
N GLY A 66 11.63 -11.91 -9.04
CA GLY A 66 11.85 -13.32 -8.67
C GLY A 66 10.51 -14.04 -8.58
N ARG A 67 10.56 -15.33 -8.22
CA ARG A 67 9.35 -16.15 -8.08
C ARG A 67 8.49 -15.67 -6.91
N MET A 68 7.18 -15.87 -7.00
CA MET A 68 6.25 -15.59 -5.89
C MET A 68 6.61 -16.46 -4.68
N HIS A 69 6.52 -15.92 -3.49
CA HIS A 69 6.64 -16.64 -2.23
C HIS A 69 5.28 -16.70 -1.52
N LEU A 70 5.20 -17.53 -0.49
CA LEU A 70 3.96 -17.82 0.23
C LEU A 70 3.18 -16.55 0.66
N GLY A 71 3.88 -15.51 1.11
CA GLY A 71 3.26 -14.23 1.48
C GLY A 71 2.61 -13.49 0.30
N ASN A 72 3.22 -13.56 -0.90
CA ASN A 72 2.61 -12.99 -2.10
C ASN A 72 1.35 -13.77 -2.49
N ILE A 73 1.38 -15.10 -2.37
CA ILE A 73 0.23 -15.97 -2.67
C ILE A 73 -0.92 -15.64 -1.76
N MET A 74 -0.68 -15.50 -0.45
CA MET A 74 -1.71 -15.15 0.52
C MET A 74 -2.31 -13.78 0.21
N ALA A 75 -1.49 -12.76 -0.04
CA ALA A 75 -1.99 -11.44 -0.39
C ALA A 75 -2.80 -11.45 -1.69
N SER A 76 -2.36 -12.23 -2.70
CA SER A 76 -3.10 -12.40 -3.96
C SER A 76 -4.41 -13.15 -3.76
N LEU A 77 -4.43 -14.19 -2.93
CA LEU A 77 -5.65 -14.92 -2.59
C LEU A 77 -6.69 -13.99 -1.93
N LEU A 78 -6.28 -13.25 -0.91
CA LEU A 78 -7.20 -12.33 -0.21
C LEU A 78 -7.68 -11.18 -1.12
N ALA A 79 -6.82 -10.65 -1.98
CA ALA A 79 -7.20 -9.65 -2.99
C ALA A 79 -8.24 -10.22 -3.96
N TRP A 80 -8.02 -11.43 -4.45
CA TRP A 80 -8.92 -12.12 -5.37
C TRP A 80 -10.27 -12.39 -4.72
N LEU A 81 -10.28 -12.94 -3.50
CA LEU A 81 -11.50 -13.26 -2.75
C LEU A 81 -12.31 -11.99 -2.46
N SER A 82 -11.64 -10.90 -2.02
CA SER A 82 -12.31 -9.63 -1.75
C SER A 82 -13.05 -9.07 -2.95
N VAL A 83 -12.45 -9.16 -4.13
CA VAL A 83 -13.04 -8.69 -5.38
C VAL A 83 -14.15 -9.63 -5.85
N ARG A 84 -13.88 -10.95 -5.89
CA ARG A 84 -14.82 -11.94 -6.43
C ARG A 84 -16.06 -12.11 -5.56
N SER A 85 -15.96 -12.02 -4.24
CA SER A 85 -17.13 -12.08 -3.34
C SER A 85 -18.14 -10.95 -3.56
N ARG A 86 -17.70 -9.87 -4.22
CA ARG A 86 -18.55 -8.71 -4.58
C ARG A 86 -18.86 -8.63 -6.08
N GLY A 87 -18.57 -9.70 -6.84
CA GLY A 87 -18.78 -9.73 -8.30
C GLY A 87 -17.94 -8.72 -9.08
N GLY A 88 -16.81 -8.29 -8.49
CA GLY A 88 -15.94 -7.27 -9.05
C GLY A 88 -14.97 -7.80 -10.10
N LYS A 89 -14.24 -6.85 -10.71
CA LYS A 89 -13.23 -7.07 -11.75
C LYS A 89 -11.82 -6.98 -11.16
N LEU A 90 -10.92 -7.84 -11.63
CA LEU A 90 -9.52 -7.87 -11.22
C LEU A 90 -8.58 -7.58 -12.39
N ILE A 91 -7.69 -6.63 -12.22
CA ILE A 91 -6.69 -6.22 -13.20
C ILE A 91 -5.32 -6.80 -12.83
N LEU A 92 -4.56 -7.27 -13.81
CA LEU A 92 -3.15 -7.60 -13.61
C LEU A 92 -2.26 -6.47 -14.15
N ARG A 93 -1.45 -5.88 -13.26
CA ARG A 93 -0.40 -4.91 -13.58
C ARG A 93 0.95 -5.46 -13.16
N ILE A 94 1.89 -5.50 -14.08
CA ILE A 94 3.28 -5.89 -13.84
C ILE A 94 4.10 -4.64 -13.55
N GLU A 95 4.66 -4.54 -12.33
CA GLU A 95 5.45 -3.39 -11.88
C GLU A 95 6.93 -3.59 -12.23
N ASP A 96 7.27 -3.30 -13.49
CA ASP A 96 8.55 -3.59 -14.14
C ASP A 96 9.44 -2.34 -14.37
N LEU A 97 9.25 -1.27 -13.63
CA LEU A 97 10.05 -0.03 -13.78
C LEU A 97 11.53 -0.21 -13.40
N ASP A 98 11.84 -1.06 -12.43
CA ASP A 98 13.22 -1.36 -12.03
C ASP A 98 13.83 -2.40 -13.01
N ASP A 99 15.10 -2.20 -13.41
CA ASP A 99 15.81 -3.11 -14.32
C ASP A 99 15.84 -4.56 -13.83
N ARG A 100 15.90 -4.77 -12.52
CA ARG A 100 15.85 -6.11 -11.92
C ARG A 100 14.52 -6.81 -12.15
N ALA A 101 13.44 -6.06 -12.29
CA ALA A 101 12.11 -6.60 -12.61
C ALA A 101 12.01 -7.06 -14.08
N ARG A 102 12.82 -6.48 -14.96
CA ARG A 102 12.85 -6.84 -16.40
C ARG A 102 13.81 -7.97 -16.73
N SER A 103 14.69 -8.34 -15.81
CA SER A 103 15.67 -9.39 -16.04
C SER A 103 15.09 -10.78 -15.79
N GLY A 104 14.89 -11.57 -16.85
CA GLY A 104 14.45 -12.96 -16.76
C GLY A 104 12.95 -13.21 -16.94
N PRO A 105 12.50 -14.45 -16.77
CA PRO A 105 11.12 -14.88 -17.10
C PRO A 105 10.14 -14.67 -15.94
N TRP A 106 10.42 -13.74 -15.01
CA TRP A 106 9.69 -13.66 -13.75
C TRP A 106 8.23 -13.24 -13.91
N ALA A 107 7.92 -12.37 -14.89
CA ALA A 107 6.55 -11.99 -15.17
C ALA A 107 5.72 -13.16 -15.70
N ASP A 108 6.27 -13.95 -16.62
CA ASP A 108 5.61 -15.13 -17.18
C ASP A 108 5.40 -16.22 -16.13
N LEU A 109 6.42 -16.47 -15.31
CA LEU A 109 6.33 -17.44 -14.20
C LEU A 109 5.29 -17.02 -13.17
N LEU A 110 5.22 -15.74 -12.85
CA LEU A 110 4.22 -15.18 -11.94
C LEU A 110 2.80 -15.36 -12.48
N MET A 111 2.58 -15.08 -13.77
CA MET A 111 1.28 -15.28 -14.43
C MET A 111 0.91 -16.76 -14.47
N ASP A 112 1.87 -17.66 -14.74
CA ASP A 112 1.67 -19.09 -14.68
C ASP A 112 1.34 -19.59 -13.28
N ASP A 113 2.02 -19.07 -12.26
CA ASP A 113 1.75 -19.38 -10.86
C ASP A 113 0.34 -18.93 -10.42
N LEU A 114 -0.11 -17.72 -10.81
CA LEU A 114 -1.46 -17.26 -10.54
C LEU A 114 -2.53 -18.12 -11.23
N ARG A 115 -2.30 -18.52 -12.50
CA ARG A 115 -3.21 -19.42 -13.23
C ARG A 115 -3.26 -20.81 -12.58
N TRP A 116 -2.13 -21.34 -12.17
CA TRP A 116 -2.07 -22.62 -11.48
C TRP A 116 -2.87 -22.60 -10.16
N LEU A 117 -2.83 -21.46 -9.43
CA LEU A 117 -3.60 -21.25 -8.21
C LEU A 117 -5.11 -21.04 -8.48
N GLY A 118 -5.57 -20.90 -9.73
CA GLY A 118 -6.95 -20.53 -10.06
C GLY A 118 -7.25 -19.04 -9.85
N LEU A 119 -6.25 -18.21 -9.59
CA LEU A 119 -6.41 -16.79 -9.33
C LEU A 119 -6.41 -15.98 -10.66
N HIS A 120 -7.47 -16.15 -11.42
CA HIS A 120 -7.62 -15.52 -12.73
C HIS A 120 -7.95 -14.02 -12.61
N TRP A 121 -7.44 -13.23 -13.57
CA TRP A 121 -7.73 -11.81 -13.72
C TRP A 121 -8.53 -11.57 -15.01
N ASP A 122 -9.18 -10.40 -15.11
CA ASP A 122 -10.09 -10.07 -16.19
C ASP A 122 -9.42 -9.19 -17.26
N GLU A 123 -8.49 -8.32 -16.86
CA GLU A 123 -7.78 -7.41 -17.76
C GLU A 123 -6.28 -7.41 -17.54
N GLY A 124 -5.51 -7.13 -18.58
CA GLY A 124 -4.05 -7.13 -18.55
C GLY A 124 -3.46 -8.43 -19.10
N PRO A 125 -2.14 -8.67 -18.94
CA PRO A 125 -1.22 -7.87 -18.11
C PRO A 125 -0.90 -6.49 -18.70
N TYR A 126 -0.91 -5.47 -17.87
CA TYR A 126 -0.38 -4.15 -18.16
C TYR A 126 1.01 -4.01 -17.57
N TYR A 127 1.97 -3.52 -18.35
CA TYR A 127 3.34 -3.31 -17.91
C TYR A 127 3.57 -1.82 -17.63
N GLN A 128 4.17 -1.48 -16.49
CA GLN A 128 4.45 -0.09 -16.12
C GLN A 128 5.40 0.60 -17.09
N THR A 129 6.34 -0.14 -17.68
CA THR A 129 7.23 0.39 -18.73
C THR A 129 6.51 0.86 -19.98
N GLY A 130 5.31 0.35 -20.27
CA GLY A 130 4.44 0.81 -21.36
C GLY A 130 3.57 2.02 -21.01
N ARG A 131 3.73 2.63 -19.83
CA ARG A 131 2.84 3.67 -19.28
C ARG A 131 3.57 4.93 -18.83
N LEU A 132 4.81 5.11 -19.25
CA LEU A 132 5.69 6.20 -18.83
C LEU A 132 5.11 7.58 -19.12
N ASP A 133 4.36 7.74 -20.21
CA ASP A 133 3.72 9.00 -20.59
C ASP A 133 2.70 9.47 -19.53
N LEU A 134 1.99 8.55 -18.88
CA LEU A 134 1.04 8.87 -17.82
C LEU A 134 1.76 9.40 -16.58
N TYR A 135 2.91 8.82 -16.24
CA TYR A 135 3.71 9.26 -15.11
C TYR A 135 4.38 10.60 -15.37
N GLU A 136 4.82 10.85 -16.61
CA GLU A 136 5.37 12.14 -17.01
C GLU A 136 4.31 13.24 -16.94
N ALA A 137 3.08 12.97 -17.41
CA ALA A 137 1.97 13.91 -17.32
C ALA A 137 1.63 14.25 -15.84
N ALA A 138 1.59 13.25 -14.96
CA ALA A 138 1.37 13.48 -13.54
C ALA A 138 2.54 14.28 -12.89
N LEU A 139 3.76 13.98 -13.30
CA LEU A 139 4.95 14.71 -12.82
C LEU A 139 4.88 16.19 -13.24
N THR A 140 4.54 16.46 -14.49
CA THR A 140 4.36 17.83 -15.02
C THR A 140 3.29 18.58 -14.22
N GLN A 141 2.15 17.94 -13.93
CA GLN A 141 1.10 18.56 -13.10
C GLN A 141 1.62 18.93 -11.70
N LEU A 142 2.43 18.07 -11.06
CA LEU A 142 3.03 18.37 -9.76
C LEU A 142 4.09 19.48 -9.84
N GLU A 143 4.81 19.58 -10.98
CA GLU A 143 5.78 20.63 -11.24
C GLU A 143 5.09 21.99 -11.43
N ASP A 144 4.02 22.04 -12.22
CA ASP A 144 3.20 23.26 -12.44
C ASP A 144 2.59 23.77 -11.14
N LEU A 145 2.30 22.90 -10.18
CA LEU A 145 1.88 23.24 -8.83
C LEU A 145 3.05 23.77 -7.95
N GLY A 146 4.28 23.77 -8.44
CA GLY A 146 5.47 24.19 -7.67
C GLY A 146 5.84 23.25 -6.52
N LEU A 147 5.35 22.01 -6.57
CA LEU A 147 5.51 21.04 -5.49
C LEU A 147 6.78 20.20 -5.60
N LEU A 148 7.50 20.28 -6.72
CA LEU A 148 8.70 19.49 -6.95
C LEU A 148 9.98 20.30 -6.70
N TYR A 149 11.05 19.58 -6.36
CA TYR A 149 12.39 20.15 -6.29
C TYR A 149 13.46 19.06 -6.47
N PRO A 150 14.65 19.45 -7.02
CA PRO A 150 15.76 18.53 -7.22
C PRO A 150 16.44 18.15 -5.91
N CYS A 151 16.76 16.86 -5.76
CA CYS A 151 17.47 16.31 -4.61
C CYS A 151 18.74 15.58 -5.05
N PHE A 152 19.84 15.92 -4.42
CA PHE A 152 21.17 15.36 -4.71
C PHE A 152 21.70 14.43 -3.61
N CYS A 153 20.92 14.10 -2.59
CA CYS A 153 21.32 13.22 -1.50
C CYS A 153 21.57 11.79 -1.97
N THR A 154 22.68 11.19 -1.54
CA THR A 154 22.97 9.77 -1.76
C THR A 154 22.19 8.89 -0.78
N ARG A 155 22.11 7.58 -1.06
CA ARG A 155 21.56 6.62 -0.12
C ARG A 155 22.31 6.61 1.22
N ALA A 156 23.64 6.71 1.19
CA ALA A 156 24.46 6.74 2.39
C ALA A 156 24.14 7.95 3.28
N GLU A 157 23.93 9.13 2.69
CA GLU A 157 23.54 10.34 3.42
C GLU A 157 22.13 10.21 4.02
N LEU A 158 21.20 9.54 3.32
CA LEU A 158 19.84 9.32 3.80
C LEU A 158 19.77 8.26 4.91
N HIS A 159 20.66 7.27 4.91
CA HIS A 159 20.72 6.19 5.88
C HIS A 159 21.77 6.41 6.98
N ALA A 160 22.28 7.64 7.14
CA ALA A 160 23.18 7.95 8.25
C ALA A 160 22.53 7.54 9.60
N ALA A 161 23.34 7.00 10.52
CA ALA A 161 22.86 6.41 11.77
C ALA A 161 22.02 7.34 12.68
N SER A 162 22.05 8.65 12.41
CA SER A 162 21.27 9.68 13.09
C SER A 162 19.98 10.09 12.39
N ALA A 163 19.66 9.49 11.24
CA ALA A 163 18.44 9.84 10.50
C ALA A 163 17.21 9.26 11.22
N PRO A 164 16.13 10.05 11.42
CA PRO A 164 14.88 9.49 11.90
C PRO A 164 14.31 8.52 10.86
N HIS A 165 13.59 7.49 11.33
CA HIS A 165 12.99 6.49 10.48
C HIS A 165 11.46 6.49 10.66
N ALA A 166 10.74 6.32 9.55
CA ALA A 166 9.30 6.11 9.52
C ALA A 166 8.91 4.75 10.11
N SER A 167 7.62 4.54 10.35
CA SER A 167 7.07 3.28 10.84
C SER A 167 7.39 2.06 9.95
N ASP A 168 7.59 2.29 8.64
CA ASP A 168 7.99 1.28 7.66
C ASP A 168 9.52 1.08 7.55
N GLY A 169 10.30 1.71 8.44
CA GLY A 169 11.76 1.67 8.45
C GLY A 169 12.43 2.53 7.38
N THR A 170 11.67 3.28 6.59
CA THR A 170 12.22 4.22 5.60
C THR A 170 12.79 5.44 6.30
N PRO A 171 14.00 5.94 5.93
CA PRO A 171 14.52 7.18 6.50
C PRO A 171 13.61 8.37 6.21
N ILE A 172 13.28 9.13 7.26
CA ILE A 172 12.53 10.38 7.13
C ILE A 172 13.45 11.44 6.54
N TYR A 173 13.05 12.01 5.41
CA TYR A 173 13.87 13.02 4.75
C TYR A 173 13.75 14.40 5.42
N VAL A 174 14.85 14.90 5.92
CA VAL A 174 14.91 16.17 6.67
C VAL A 174 14.90 17.44 5.81
N GLY A 175 14.80 17.33 4.48
CA GLY A 175 14.69 18.51 3.61
C GLY A 175 16.03 19.12 3.17
N THR A 176 17.16 18.43 3.25
CA THR A 176 18.51 18.94 2.94
C THR A 176 18.61 19.72 1.63
N CYS A 177 17.93 19.28 0.57
CA CYS A 177 17.96 19.95 -0.74
C CYS A 177 16.74 20.86 -0.99
N ARG A 178 15.82 21.00 -0.03
CA ARG A 178 14.53 21.70 -0.23
C ARG A 178 14.68 23.19 -0.49
N GLY A 179 15.75 23.81 0.01
CA GLY A 179 16.01 25.25 -0.07
C GLY A 179 17.19 25.63 -0.98
N LEU A 180 17.66 24.73 -1.87
CA LEU A 180 18.73 25.05 -2.80
C LEU A 180 18.33 26.17 -3.77
N THR A 181 19.27 27.12 -4.00
CA THR A 181 19.09 28.15 -5.01
C THR A 181 19.26 27.57 -6.42
N PRO A 182 18.77 28.26 -7.46
CA PRO A 182 18.99 27.84 -8.85
C PRO A 182 20.46 27.66 -9.21
N GLU A 183 21.33 28.50 -8.65
CA GLU A 183 22.79 28.44 -8.87
C GLU A 183 23.38 27.17 -8.24
N GLU A 184 22.99 26.86 -6.98
CA GLU A 184 23.43 25.65 -6.29
C GLU A 184 22.92 24.38 -7.01
N VAL A 185 21.68 24.41 -7.52
CA VAL A 185 21.12 23.34 -8.33
C VAL A 185 21.94 23.15 -9.60
N ALA A 186 22.25 24.23 -10.33
CA ALA A 186 23.05 24.19 -11.56
C ALA A 186 24.46 23.61 -11.30
N GLU A 187 25.13 24.02 -10.22
CA GLU A 187 26.46 23.48 -9.88
C GLU A 187 26.40 22.00 -9.51
N ARG A 188 25.43 21.59 -8.70
CA ARG A 188 25.30 20.18 -8.31
C ARG A 188 24.89 19.28 -9.48
N SER A 189 24.10 19.81 -10.42
CA SER A 189 23.68 19.08 -11.63
C SER A 189 24.85 18.77 -12.58
N LYS A 190 25.92 19.54 -12.54
CA LYS A 190 27.16 19.24 -13.29
C LYS A 190 27.86 17.98 -12.76
N LEU A 191 27.67 17.65 -11.48
CA LEU A 191 28.30 16.51 -10.84
C LEU A 191 27.49 15.24 -10.98
N ARG A 192 26.14 15.36 -10.93
CA ARG A 192 25.22 14.23 -11.06
C ARG A 192 23.78 14.69 -11.32
N PRO A 193 22.98 13.86 -12.02
CA PRO A 193 21.55 14.14 -12.20
C PRO A 193 20.82 14.11 -10.85
N PRO A 194 19.86 15.01 -10.63
CA PRO A 194 19.04 15.01 -9.42
C PRO A 194 17.96 13.94 -9.48
N ALA A 195 17.55 13.47 -8.30
CA ALA A 195 16.23 12.89 -8.10
C ALA A 195 15.20 14.02 -7.90
N LEU A 196 13.92 13.75 -8.12
CA LEU A 196 12.84 14.68 -7.83
C LEU A 196 12.08 14.26 -6.57
N ARG A 197 11.88 15.22 -5.67
CA ARG A 197 11.09 15.04 -4.46
C ARG A 197 9.85 15.92 -4.48
N LEU A 198 8.76 15.34 -3.94
CA LEU A 198 7.53 16.05 -3.66
C LEU A 198 7.63 16.75 -2.31
N ARG A 199 7.26 18.04 -2.28
CA ARG A 199 7.16 18.82 -1.05
C ARG A 199 5.96 18.39 -0.23
N VAL A 200 6.20 18.03 1.02
CA VAL A 200 5.14 17.81 2.01
C VAL A 200 4.95 19.10 2.81
N PRO A 201 3.70 19.54 3.10
CA PRO A 201 3.47 20.73 3.91
C PRO A 201 4.11 20.61 5.29
N ALA A 202 4.83 21.65 5.72
CA ALA A 202 5.42 21.68 7.06
C ALA A 202 4.30 21.83 8.11
N VAL A 203 4.44 21.15 9.25
CA VAL A 203 3.53 21.36 10.39
C VAL A 203 3.61 22.82 10.84
N ARG A 204 2.51 23.54 10.75
CA ARG A 204 2.43 24.94 11.21
C ARG A 204 1.86 24.97 12.60
N THR A 205 2.56 25.61 13.53
CA THR A 205 2.15 25.74 14.94
C THR A 205 1.08 26.81 15.19
N ALA A 206 0.55 27.47 14.14
CA ALA A 206 -0.52 28.47 14.28
C ALA A 206 -1.55 28.36 13.13
N PRO A 207 -2.85 28.52 13.41
CA PRO A 207 -3.89 28.45 12.40
C PRO A 207 -3.83 29.70 11.49
N ARG A 208 -3.59 29.51 10.20
CA ARG A 208 -3.98 30.51 9.19
C ARG A 208 -5.27 30.05 8.53
N SER A 209 -6.24 30.97 8.35
CA SER A 209 -7.48 30.65 7.68
C SER A 209 -7.21 30.17 6.24
N ALA A 210 -7.95 29.17 5.79
CA ALA A 210 -7.83 28.57 4.45
C ALA A 210 -7.94 29.60 3.29
N ALA A 211 -8.58 30.75 3.53
CA ALA A 211 -8.72 31.84 2.56
C ALA A 211 -7.38 32.47 2.14
N ASN A 212 -6.43 32.62 3.07
CA ASN A 212 -5.16 33.32 2.80
C ASN A 212 -4.13 32.46 2.06
N ILE A 213 -4.33 31.13 2.04
CA ILE A 213 -3.41 30.18 1.36
C ILE A 213 -3.76 30.09 -0.12
N ARG A 214 -5.05 30.06 -0.44
CA ARG A 214 -5.54 30.05 -1.82
C ARG A 214 -5.12 31.32 -2.59
N GLU A 215 -5.17 32.47 -1.94
CA GLU A 215 -4.79 33.75 -2.53
C GLU A 215 -3.27 33.87 -2.77
N SER A 216 -2.45 33.29 -1.88
CA SER A 216 -0.98 33.26 -2.02
C SER A 216 -0.51 32.31 -3.13
N LEU A 217 -1.20 31.19 -3.38
CA LEU A 217 -0.85 30.25 -4.44
C LEU A 217 -1.37 30.70 -5.81
N LEU A 218 -2.57 31.29 -5.87
CA LEU A 218 -3.14 31.84 -7.11
C LEU A 218 -2.39 33.09 -7.59
N SER A 219 -1.77 33.83 -6.68
CA SER A 219 -0.96 35.02 -7.04
C SER A 219 0.43 34.64 -7.59
N GLN A 220 0.90 33.41 -7.39
CA GLN A 220 2.22 32.93 -7.87
C GLN A 220 2.12 31.99 -9.08
N ALA A 221 0.97 31.40 -9.36
CA ALA A 221 0.74 30.56 -10.52
C ALA A 221 0.12 31.39 -11.65
N LYS A 222 0.90 31.71 -12.67
CA LYS A 222 0.35 32.08 -13.98
C LYS A 222 -0.19 30.80 -14.61
N LEU A 223 -1.44 30.47 -14.33
CA LEU A 223 -2.15 29.40 -15.01
C LEU A 223 -2.48 29.86 -16.43
N PRO A 224 -2.13 29.12 -17.47
CA PRO A 224 -2.68 29.35 -18.81
C PRO A 224 -4.17 28.98 -18.82
N ASP A 225 -4.98 29.83 -19.44
CA ASP A 225 -6.45 29.73 -19.54
C ASP A 225 -6.95 28.59 -20.48
N SER A 226 -6.20 27.52 -20.68
CA SER A 226 -6.60 26.43 -21.57
C SER A 226 -6.78 25.10 -20.86
N ALA A 227 -8.05 24.73 -20.69
CA ALA A 227 -8.51 23.40 -20.24
C ALA A 227 -8.23 22.25 -21.23
N ASP A 228 -7.36 22.47 -22.24
CA ASP A 228 -7.21 21.58 -23.39
C ASP A 228 -5.99 20.64 -23.32
N PHE A 229 -5.27 20.55 -22.18
CA PHE A 229 -4.00 19.83 -22.10
C PHE A 229 -4.02 18.46 -21.40
N LEU A 230 -5.21 17.91 -21.11
CA LEU A 230 -5.30 16.51 -20.68
C LEU A 230 -5.61 15.64 -21.93
N PRO A 231 -4.88 14.53 -22.15
CA PRO A 231 -5.30 13.54 -23.13
C PRO A 231 -6.76 13.16 -22.85
N ARG A 232 -7.60 13.14 -23.88
CA ARG A 232 -9.06 12.87 -23.75
C ARG A 232 -9.39 11.57 -22.99
N GLU A 233 -8.43 10.66 -22.85
CA GLU A 233 -8.55 9.42 -22.11
C GLU A 233 -8.41 9.59 -20.57
N LEU A 234 -7.85 10.72 -20.08
CA LEU A 234 -7.76 11.06 -18.67
C LEU A 234 -8.88 12.00 -18.19
N THR A 235 -9.71 12.51 -19.11
CA THR A 235 -10.95 13.20 -18.74
C THR A 235 -11.98 12.16 -18.29
N LEU A 236 -11.80 11.62 -17.10
CA LEU A 236 -12.79 10.81 -16.42
C LEU A 236 -13.99 11.71 -16.11
N ALA A 237 -15.05 11.59 -16.91
CA ALA A 237 -16.29 12.30 -16.71
C ALA A 237 -16.80 12.08 -15.27
N GLY A 238 -16.92 13.16 -14.49
CA GLY A 238 -17.53 13.13 -13.16
C GLY A 238 -16.65 13.53 -11.99
N TYR A 239 -15.40 13.97 -12.20
CA TYR A 239 -14.56 14.44 -11.10
C TYR A 239 -14.70 15.97 -10.92
N GLY A 240 -15.33 16.36 -9.82
CA GLY A 240 -15.20 17.72 -9.31
C GLY A 240 -13.73 17.98 -8.93
N THR A 241 -13.25 19.21 -9.10
CA THR A 241 -11.92 19.62 -8.64
C THR A 241 -11.83 19.36 -7.13
N PRO A 242 -11.04 18.41 -6.65
CA PRO A 242 -10.93 18.18 -5.22
C PRO A 242 -10.25 19.39 -4.57
N PRO A 243 -10.57 19.70 -3.32
CA PRO A 243 -9.87 20.74 -2.59
C PRO A 243 -8.40 20.31 -2.45
N VAL A 244 -7.48 21.06 -3.04
CA VAL A 244 -6.04 20.87 -2.83
C VAL A 244 -5.77 20.98 -1.33
N ARG A 245 -5.43 19.89 -0.68
CA ARG A 245 -5.03 19.89 0.72
C ARG A 245 -3.67 20.58 0.85
N ASN A 246 -3.69 21.83 1.25
CA ASN A 246 -2.50 22.63 1.58
C ASN A 246 -2.25 22.69 3.08
N ASP A 247 -2.98 21.91 3.88
CA ASP A 247 -2.81 21.89 5.32
C ASP A 247 -1.85 20.74 5.73
N ALA A 248 -1.01 21.01 6.70
CA ALA A 248 -0.13 20.04 7.33
C ALA A 248 -0.87 19.14 8.33
N GLY A 249 -2.18 19.03 8.19
CA GLY A 249 -3.02 18.21 9.05
C GLY A 249 -2.77 16.70 8.82
N PRO A 250 -3.22 15.86 9.76
CA PRO A 250 -3.10 14.43 9.60
C PRO A 250 -3.96 13.93 8.44
N ILE A 251 -3.37 13.04 7.63
CA ILE A 251 -4.12 12.26 6.65
C ILE A 251 -4.77 11.11 7.40
N ARG A 252 -6.08 11.00 7.27
CA ARG A 252 -6.88 9.96 7.92
C ARG A 252 -7.51 9.08 6.87
N PHE A 253 -7.51 7.78 7.13
CA PHE A 253 -8.19 6.79 6.30
C PHE A 253 -8.64 5.61 7.14
N GLU A 254 -9.57 4.84 6.62
CA GLU A 254 -10.03 3.59 7.21
C GLU A 254 -9.40 2.43 6.45
N ASP A 255 -8.68 1.57 7.15
CA ASP A 255 -8.18 0.31 6.60
C ASP A 255 -9.11 -0.83 7.02
N ARG A 256 -9.49 -1.69 6.08
CA ARG A 256 -10.45 -2.76 6.34
C ARG A 256 -9.98 -3.76 7.39
N THR A 257 -8.66 -3.91 7.55
CA THR A 257 -8.05 -4.83 8.52
C THR A 257 -7.61 -4.11 9.79
N TYR A 258 -6.90 -3.00 9.62
CA TYR A 258 -6.25 -2.29 10.72
C TYR A 258 -7.10 -1.14 11.28
N GLY A 259 -8.32 -0.93 10.74
CA GLY A 259 -9.25 0.12 11.20
C GLY A 259 -8.74 1.54 10.95
N PRO A 260 -9.15 2.50 11.79
CA PRO A 260 -8.81 3.92 11.60
C PRO A 260 -7.29 4.14 11.66
N GLN A 261 -6.75 4.78 10.63
CA GLN A 261 -5.36 5.14 10.51
C GLN A 261 -5.19 6.65 10.41
N GLN A 262 -4.07 7.15 10.92
CA GLN A 262 -3.76 8.57 10.87
C GLN A 262 -2.24 8.75 10.76
N GLU A 263 -1.79 9.61 9.84
CA GLU A 263 -0.37 9.91 9.64
C GLU A 263 -0.18 11.41 9.36
N VAL A 264 0.83 12.02 10.00
CA VAL A 264 1.28 13.38 9.71
C VAL A 264 2.53 13.28 8.83
N LEU A 265 2.39 13.45 7.52
CA LEU A 265 3.46 13.20 6.55
C LEU A 265 4.76 13.95 6.86
N ALA A 266 4.69 15.18 7.34
CA ALA A 266 5.88 15.97 7.68
C ALA A 266 6.69 15.34 8.82
N GLN A 267 6.08 14.55 9.69
CA GLN A 267 6.71 13.89 10.84
C GLN A 267 7.09 12.44 10.53
N GLU A 268 6.25 11.75 9.76
CA GLU A 268 6.36 10.31 9.56
C GLU A 268 7.19 9.94 8.30
N CYS A 269 7.22 10.79 7.27
CA CYS A 269 8.00 10.50 6.06
C CYS A 269 8.82 11.67 5.51
N GLY A 270 8.42 12.92 5.76
CA GLY A 270 9.02 14.09 5.11
C GLY A 270 8.76 14.12 3.60
N ASP A 271 9.55 14.91 2.88
CA ASP A 271 9.46 15.00 1.43
C ASP A 271 9.93 13.69 0.77
N PHE A 272 9.13 13.11 -0.10
CA PHE A 272 9.41 11.79 -0.67
C PHE A 272 9.68 11.82 -2.18
N LEU A 273 10.35 10.80 -2.68
CA LEU A 273 10.72 10.68 -4.08
C LEU A 273 9.50 10.42 -4.97
N VAL A 274 9.45 11.13 -6.11
CA VAL A 274 8.54 10.86 -7.22
C VAL A 274 9.29 10.41 -8.48
N ARG A 275 10.59 10.78 -8.61
CA ARG A 275 11.50 10.30 -9.66
C ARG A 275 12.90 10.13 -9.10
N ARG A 276 13.55 9.04 -9.44
CA ARG A 276 14.94 8.72 -9.04
C ARG A 276 15.93 9.47 -9.93
N SER A 277 17.18 9.60 -9.47
CA SER A 277 18.24 10.25 -10.23
C SER A 277 18.67 9.51 -11.51
N ASP A 278 18.34 8.23 -11.64
CA ASP A 278 18.52 7.43 -12.85
C ASP A 278 17.34 7.55 -13.84
N GLY A 279 16.38 8.44 -13.55
CA GLY A 279 15.22 8.73 -14.39
C GLY A 279 14.02 7.81 -14.15
N VAL A 280 14.16 6.75 -13.36
CA VAL A 280 13.05 5.82 -13.06
C VAL A 280 12.04 6.50 -12.15
N PHE A 281 10.74 6.39 -12.49
CA PHE A 281 9.65 6.87 -11.64
C PHE A 281 9.60 6.11 -10.32
N ALA A 282 9.35 6.82 -9.24
CA ALA A 282 9.27 6.20 -7.93
C ALA A 282 7.94 5.46 -7.76
N TYR A 283 7.96 4.38 -6.98
CA TYR A 283 6.80 3.53 -6.69
C TYR A 283 5.56 4.33 -6.30
N GLN A 284 5.69 5.32 -5.41
CA GLN A 284 4.57 6.09 -4.89
C GLN A 284 3.80 6.84 -6.01
N LEU A 285 4.51 7.42 -6.98
CA LEU A 285 3.87 8.10 -8.11
C LEU A 285 3.25 7.10 -9.08
N ALA A 286 4.01 6.09 -9.49
CA ALA A 286 3.58 5.14 -10.52
C ALA A 286 2.32 4.37 -10.10
N VAL A 287 2.27 3.86 -8.86
CA VAL A 287 1.11 3.10 -8.37
C VAL A 287 -0.15 3.96 -8.29
N VAL A 288 -0.03 5.21 -7.84
CA VAL A 288 -1.16 6.14 -7.74
C VAL A 288 -1.75 6.48 -9.12
N VAL A 289 -0.87 6.79 -10.08
CA VAL A 289 -1.29 7.12 -11.44
C VAL A 289 -1.94 5.91 -12.12
N ASP A 290 -1.35 4.73 -11.95
CA ASP A 290 -1.89 3.51 -12.53
C ASP A 290 -3.24 3.11 -11.92
N ASP A 291 -3.36 3.12 -10.60
CA ASP A 291 -4.60 2.76 -9.91
C ASP A 291 -5.74 3.70 -10.34
N ALA A 292 -5.46 5.00 -10.47
CA ALA A 292 -6.44 5.96 -10.98
C ALA A 292 -6.80 5.72 -12.45
N ALA A 293 -5.82 5.58 -13.34
CA ALA A 293 -6.04 5.38 -14.77
C ALA A 293 -6.74 4.05 -15.11
N MET A 294 -6.57 3.03 -14.24
CA MET A 294 -7.22 1.72 -14.38
C MET A 294 -8.58 1.67 -13.67
N GLY A 295 -9.01 2.75 -12.99
CA GLY A 295 -10.26 2.79 -12.26
C GLY A 295 -10.30 1.84 -11.05
N VAL A 296 -9.14 1.59 -10.42
CA VAL A 296 -9.05 0.75 -9.22
C VAL A 296 -9.81 1.40 -8.07
N THR A 297 -10.71 0.64 -7.48
CA THR A 297 -11.53 1.08 -6.34
C THR A 297 -11.14 0.39 -5.03
N GLU A 298 -10.35 -0.70 -5.11
CA GLU A 298 -9.86 -1.42 -3.94
C GLU A 298 -8.40 -1.83 -4.09
N VAL A 299 -7.62 -1.59 -3.04
CA VAL A 299 -6.21 -1.95 -2.93
C VAL A 299 -6.00 -2.92 -1.77
N VAL A 300 -5.75 -4.19 -2.10
CA VAL A 300 -5.33 -5.21 -1.12
C VAL A 300 -3.85 -5.48 -1.30
N ARG A 301 -3.07 -5.44 -0.19
CA ARG A 301 -1.61 -5.64 -0.20
C ARG A 301 -1.06 -5.96 1.20
N GLY A 302 0.20 -6.34 1.32
CA GLY A 302 0.85 -6.60 2.61
C GLY A 302 0.91 -5.38 3.53
N CYS A 303 0.81 -5.59 4.84
CA CYS A 303 0.81 -4.52 5.84
C CYS A 303 2.15 -3.76 5.93
N ASP A 304 3.22 -4.29 5.36
CA ASP A 304 4.49 -3.58 5.18
C ASP A 304 4.36 -2.30 4.32
N LEU A 305 3.27 -2.18 3.55
CA LEU A 305 2.94 -1.00 2.76
C LEU A 305 1.89 -0.08 3.43
N LEU A 306 1.45 -0.39 4.66
CA LEU A 306 0.47 0.43 5.37
C LEU A 306 0.94 1.89 5.50
N GLY A 307 2.20 2.11 5.92
CA GLY A 307 2.81 3.44 6.00
C GLY A 307 3.03 4.15 4.65
N SER A 308 2.80 3.49 3.51
CA SER A 308 2.80 4.15 2.19
C SER A 308 1.45 4.77 1.84
N THR A 309 0.37 4.38 2.53
CA THR A 309 -1.00 4.75 2.17
C THR A 309 -1.23 6.26 2.28
N ALA A 310 -0.80 6.89 3.37
CA ALA A 310 -0.95 8.33 3.54
C ALA A 310 -0.23 9.14 2.44
N ARG A 311 0.97 8.69 2.01
CA ARG A 311 1.72 9.30 0.89
C ARG A 311 0.96 9.19 -0.43
N GLN A 312 0.31 8.06 -0.67
CA GLN A 312 -0.48 7.80 -1.87
C GLN A 312 -1.78 8.60 -1.86
N LEU A 313 -2.47 8.66 -0.73
CA LEU A 313 -3.65 9.52 -0.56
C LEU A 313 -3.32 11.00 -0.79
N TYR A 314 -2.18 11.47 -0.29
CA TYR A 314 -1.71 12.82 -0.54
C TYR A 314 -1.45 13.09 -2.04
N LEU A 315 -0.81 12.15 -2.74
CA LEU A 315 -0.62 12.25 -4.19
C LEU A 315 -1.96 12.24 -4.94
N GLN A 316 -2.90 11.39 -4.54
CA GLN A 316 -4.24 11.33 -5.13
C GLN A 316 -4.97 12.66 -4.96
N ASP A 317 -4.91 13.27 -3.77
CA ASP A 317 -5.49 14.60 -3.50
C ASP A 317 -4.87 15.68 -4.41
N LEU A 318 -3.53 15.68 -4.58
CA LEU A 318 -2.84 16.66 -5.43
C LEU A 318 -3.15 16.51 -6.92
N LEU A 319 -3.29 15.28 -7.38
CA LEU A 319 -3.56 14.94 -8.78
C LEU A 319 -5.07 14.90 -9.12
N GLY A 320 -5.94 15.07 -8.11
CA GLY A 320 -7.38 15.04 -8.30
C GLY A 320 -7.96 13.64 -8.50
N TYR A 321 -7.31 12.61 -8.01
CA TYR A 321 -7.76 11.23 -8.14
C TYR A 321 -8.65 10.80 -6.96
N LYS A 322 -9.56 9.84 -7.21
CA LYS A 322 -10.36 9.24 -6.13
C LYS A 322 -9.50 8.33 -5.26
N HIS A 323 -9.84 8.29 -3.98
CA HIS A 323 -9.23 7.33 -3.05
C HIS A 323 -9.87 5.95 -3.23
N PRO A 324 -9.08 4.89 -3.46
CA PRO A 324 -9.58 3.53 -3.35
C PRO A 324 -9.78 3.14 -1.87
N GLU A 325 -10.56 2.10 -1.62
CA GLU A 325 -10.57 1.44 -0.33
C GLU A 325 -9.27 0.64 -0.13
N TYR A 326 -8.75 0.62 1.10
CA TYR A 326 -7.53 -0.11 1.44
C TYR A 326 -7.81 -1.28 2.38
N ALA A 327 -7.16 -2.40 2.12
CA ALA A 327 -7.11 -3.54 3.03
C ALA A 327 -5.67 -4.07 3.06
N HIS A 328 -5.01 -3.91 4.19
CA HIS A 328 -3.68 -4.46 4.38
C HIS A 328 -3.78 -5.84 5.03
N VAL A 329 -2.98 -6.78 4.56
CA VAL A 329 -2.99 -8.15 5.06
C VAL A 329 -1.76 -8.41 5.94
N PRO A 330 -1.89 -9.21 7.02
CA PRO A 330 -0.76 -9.59 7.86
C PRO A 330 0.37 -10.21 7.06
N LEU A 331 1.60 -10.10 7.56
CA LEU A 331 2.75 -10.77 6.93
C LEU A 331 2.82 -12.22 7.41
N LEU A 332 3.33 -13.07 6.53
CA LEU A 332 3.80 -14.39 6.94
C LEU A 332 5.26 -14.26 7.38
N VAL A 333 5.55 -14.71 8.59
CA VAL A 333 6.87 -14.62 9.19
C VAL A 333 7.38 -16.00 9.62
N ALA A 334 8.69 -16.16 9.66
CA ALA A 334 9.33 -17.35 10.20
C ALA A 334 9.17 -17.39 11.74
N PRO A 335 9.41 -18.54 12.40
CA PRO A 335 9.29 -18.68 13.86
C PRO A 335 10.17 -17.72 14.66
N ASP A 336 11.26 -17.22 14.08
CA ASP A 336 12.14 -16.22 14.67
C ASP A 336 11.61 -14.77 14.51
N GLY A 337 10.41 -14.60 13.95
CA GLY A 337 9.78 -13.29 13.67
C GLY A 337 10.33 -12.60 12.41
N ARG A 338 11.26 -13.23 11.70
CA ARG A 338 11.82 -12.70 10.46
C ARG A 338 10.81 -12.86 9.33
N ARG A 339 10.63 -11.79 8.56
CA ARG A 339 9.80 -11.81 7.35
C ARG A 339 10.26 -12.88 6.39
N LEU A 340 9.33 -13.68 5.86
CA LEU A 340 9.61 -14.62 4.79
C LEU A 340 10.10 -13.84 3.56
N SER A 341 11.25 -14.23 3.05
CA SER A 341 11.91 -13.54 1.95
C SER A 341 12.30 -14.51 0.85
N LYS A 342 12.69 -13.98 -0.31
CA LYS A 342 13.23 -14.76 -1.44
C LYS A 342 14.47 -15.61 -1.09
N ARG A 343 15.06 -15.42 0.08
CA ARG A 343 16.17 -16.24 0.59
C ARG A 343 15.68 -17.55 1.20
N ASP A 344 14.41 -17.60 1.60
CA ASP A 344 13.76 -18.81 2.11
C ASP A 344 13.21 -19.61 0.93
N ARG A 345 14.10 -20.23 0.16
CA ARG A 345 13.81 -20.94 -1.11
C ARG A 345 12.69 -21.97 -0.97
N ASP A 346 12.56 -22.58 0.20
CA ASP A 346 11.58 -23.62 0.48
C ASP A 346 10.11 -23.16 0.45
N LEU A 347 9.88 -21.86 0.26
CA LEU A 347 8.55 -21.23 0.28
C LEU A 347 8.24 -20.44 -0.99
N ASP A 348 9.05 -20.58 -2.05
CA ASP A 348 8.70 -20.02 -3.36
C ASP A 348 7.80 -20.98 -4.15
N MET A 349 7.14 -20.47 -5.17
CA MET A 349 6.19 -21.25 -5.98
C MET A 349 6.84 -22.45 -6.69
N GLY A 350 8.15 -22.45 -6.93
CA GLY A 350 8.85 -23.61 -7.49
C GLY A 350 8.82 -24.79 -6.54
N GLU A 351 9.22 -24.56 -5.31
CA GLU A 351 9.21 -25.55 -4.25
C GLU A 351 7.79 -25.94 -3.84
N LEU A 352 6.87 -24.94 -3.76
CA LEU A 352 5.48 -25.22 -3.41
C LEU A 352 4.78 -26.12 -4.42
N ARG A 353 4.96 -25.86 -5.73
CA ARG A 353 4.40 -26.72 -6.79
C ARG A 353 5.05 -28.12 -6.85
N ALA A 354 6.27 -28.26 -6.35
CA ALA A 354 6.91 -29.58 -6.22
C ALA A 354 6.40 -30.38 -5.00
N ARG A 355 5.91 -29.68 -3.97
CA ARG A 355 5.38 -30.31 -2.73
C ARG A 355 3.89 -30.63 -2.79
N PHE A 356 3.13 -29.80 -3.50
CA PHE A 356 1.68 -29.93 -3.59
C PHE A 356 1.28 -30.40 -4.99
N ASP A 357 0.66 -31.58 -5.07
CA ASP A 357 0.17 -32.14 -6.33
C ASP A 357 -0.89 -31.27 -6.99
N THR A 358 -1.66 -30.52 -6.17
CA THR A 358 -2.75 -29.65 -6.63
C THR A 358 -2.73 -28.32 -5.90
N PRO A 359 -3.19 -27.23 -6.56
CA PRO A 359 -3.31 -25.93 -5.92
C PRO A 359 -4.28 -25.91 -4.74
N GLU A 360 -5.32 -26.74 -4.78
CA GLU A 360 -6.34 -26.83 -3.72
C GLU A 360 -5.71 -27.27 -2.38
N ALA A 361 -4.72 -28.14 -2.43
CA ALA A 361 -4.02 -28.60 -1.21
C ALA A 361 -3.24 -27.45 -0.55
N LEU A 362 -2.58 -26.61 -1.35
CA LEU A 362 -1.90 -25.41 -0.86
C LEU A 362 -2.91 -24.35 -0.37
N LEU A 363 -3.94 -24.08 -1.17
CA LEU A 363 -4.96 -23.07 -0.86
C LEU A 363 -5.76 -23.43 0.40
N GLY A 364 -6.08 -24.72 0.62
CA GLY A 364 -6.75 -25.17 1.84
C GLY A 364 -5.91 -24.86 3.09
N LYS A 365 -4.60 -25.11 3.05
CA LYS A 365 -3.69 -24.78 4.15
C LYS A 365 -3.60 -23.26 4.39
N LEU A 366 -3.48 -22.47 3.33
CA LEU A 366 -3.47 -21.01 3.45
C LEU A 366 -4.80 -20.46 3.99
N ALA A 367 -5.92 -20.96 3.49
CA ALA A 367 -7.23 -20.54 3.95
C ALA A 367 -7.47 -20.86 5.45
N CYS A 368 -6.95 -22.01 5.92
CA CYS A 368 -6.97 -22.34 7.33
C CYS A 368 -6.06 -21.40 8.15
N ALA A 369 -4.86 -21.09 7.65
CA ALA A 369 -3.91 -20.21 8.34
C ALA A 369 -4.42 -18.78 8.52
N VAL A 370 -5.25 -18.30 7.59
CA VAL A 370 -5.88 -16.97 7.66
C VAL A 370 -7.34 -17.04 8.15
N GLY A 371 -7.73 -18.13 8.79
CA GLY A 371 -9.01 -18.30 9.44
C GLY A 371 -10.26 -18.31 8.54
N LEU A 372 -10.08 -18.38 7.23
CA LEU A 372 -11.19 -18.55 6.28
C LEU A 372 -11.85 -19.93 6.38
N ARG A 373 -11.13 -20.90 6.94
CA ARG A 373 -11.58 -22.26 7.18
C ARG A 373 -11.08 -22.76 8.53
N CYS A 374 -11.86 -23.64 9.15
CA CYS A 374 -11.47 -24.33 10.39
C CYS A 374 -10.58 -25.57 10.14
N ASP A 375 -10.40 -26.00 8.89
CA ASP A 375 -9.59 -27.14 8.50
C ASP A 375 -8.67 -26.79 7.30
N ALA A 376 -7.62 -27.57 7.12
CA ALA A 376 -6.66 -27.43 6.03
C ALA A 376 -6.97 -28.37 4.84
N ALA A 377 -8.22 -28.88 4.73
CA ALA A 377 -8.59 -29.76 3.62
C ALA A 377 -8.46 -29.03 2.27
N PRO A 378 -8.09 -29.74 1.19
CA PRO A 378 -7.97 -29.15 -0.14
C PRO A 378 -9.22 -28.37 -0.54
N CYS A 379 -9.03 -27.14 -1.03
CA CYS A 379 -10.13 -26.24 -1.39
C CYS A 379 -9.70 -25.30 -2.51
N SER A 380 -10.51 -25.19 -3.58
CA SER A 380 -10.23 -24.23 -4.66
C SER A 380 -10.54 -22.79 -4.22
N ALA A 381 -9.92 -21.82 -4.93
CA ALA A 381 -10.16 -20.41 -4.65
C ALA A 381 -11.65 -20.02 -4.81
N GLU A 382 -12.33 -20.57 -5.83
CA GLU A 382 -13.74 -20.31 -6.12
C GLU A 382 -14.64 -20.71 -4.94
N ARG A 383 -14.35 -21.83 -4.29
CA ARG A 383 -15.13 -22.29 -3.11
C ARG A 383 -14.93 -21.43 -1.88
N LEU A 384 -13.84 -20.64 -1.84
CA LEU A 384 -13.56 -19.71 -0.75
C LEU A 384 -14.27 -18.35 -0.95
N VAL A 385 -14.83 -18.08 -2.14
CA VAL A 385 -15.58 -16.85 -2.43
C VAL A 385 -16.84 -16.77 -1.60
N ASP A 386 -17.58 -17.91 -1.52
CA ASP A 386 -18.80 -17.99 -0.76
C ASP A 386 -18.51 -17.84 0.75
N GLY A 387 -19.03 -16.79 1.34
CA GLY A 387 -18.83 -16.50 2.75
C GLY A 387 -17.54 -15.78 3.10
N PHE A 388 -16.77 -15.29 2.11
CA PHE A 388 -15.58 -14.47 2.38
C PHE A 388 -15.96 -13.17 3.10
N THR A 389 -15.34 -12.93 4.25
CA THR A 389 -15.40 -11.67 5.00
C THR A 389 -13.99 -11.28 5.48
N TRP A 390 -13.81 -10.00 5.82
CA TRP A 390 -12.58 -9.51 6.42
C TRP A 390 -12.53 -9.70 7.94
N ASP A 391 -13.57 -10.26 8.55
CA ASP A 391 -13.75 -10.29 10.02
C ASP A 391 -12.60 -10.99 10.72
N TRP A 392 -12.21 -12.20 10.25
CA TRP A 392 -11.11 -12.92 10.86
C TRP A 392 -9.79 -12.15 10.76
N VAL A 393 -9.49 -11.59 9.58
CA VAL A 393 -8.23 -10.82 9.37
C VAL A 393 -8.22 -9.58 10.25
N ARG A 394 -9.38 -8.94 10.43
CA ARG A 394 -9.56 -7.78 11.32
C ARG A 394 -9.38 -8.14 12.79
N GLU A 395 -9.84 -9.30 13.21
CA GLU A 395 -9.70 -9.80 14.58
C GLU A 395 -8.26 -10.28 14.86
N HIS A 396 -7.49 -10.63 13.82
CA HIS A 396 -6.14 -11.17 13.92
C HIS A 396 -5.14 -10.36 13.03
N PRO A 397 -4.95 -9.07 13.30
CA PRO A 397 -4.13 -8.21 12.45
C PRO A 397 -2.61 -8.42 12.62
N GLY A 398 -2.19 -9.26 13.56
CA GLY A 398 -0.78 -9.57 13.82
C GLY A 398 -0.16 -10.47 12.74
N ASP A 399 1.17 -10.46 12.65
CA ASP A 399 1.90 -11.33 11.74
C ASP A 399 1.62 -12.81 12.00
N ILE A 400 1.46 -13.59 10.94
CA ILE A 400 1.16 -15.03 11.01
C ILE A 400 2.47 -15.81 10.96
N VAL A 401 2.77 -16.53 12.05
CA VAL A 401 3.97 -17.36 12.13
C VAL A 401 3.78 -18.65 11.34
N VAL A 402 4.62 -18.86 10.34
CA VAL A 402 4.69 -20.12 9.57
C VAL A 402 5.58 -21.10 10.31
N ALA A 403 4.95 -22.03 11.03
CA ALA A 403 5.68 -23.04 11.80
C ALA A 403 6.43 -24.03 10.87
N PRO A 404 7.55 -24.62 11.32
CA PRO A 404 8.15 -25.77 10.65
C PRO A 404 7.11 -26.88 10.51
N GLY A 405 6.91 -27.38 9.30
CA GLY A 405 5.88 -28.40 9.03
C GLY A 405 4.52 -27.83 8.58
N PHE A 406 4.33 -26.52 8.53
CA PHE A 406 3.12 -25.90 7.95
C PHE A 406 2.80 -26.42 6.54
N LEU A 407 3.84 -26.72 5.76
CA LEU A 407 3.75 -27.24 4.39
C LEU A 407 3.93 -28.76 4.31
N GLY A 408 4.26 -29.43 5.41
CA GLY A 408 4.65 -30.85 5.49
C GLY A 408 3.54 -31.82 5.41
#